data_f1234d454d223c95cb8ac14af9cf63ae
#
_entry.id   f1234d454d223c95cb8ac14af9cf63ae
#
_cell.length_a   1.000
_cell.length_b   1.000
_cell.length_c   1.000
_cell.angle_alpha   90.00
_cell.angle_beta   90.00
_cell.angle_gamma   90.00
#
_symmetry.space_group_name_H-M   'P 1'
#
loop_
_entity.id
_entity.type
_entity.pdbx_description
1 polymer ?
#
loop_
_entity_poly.entity_id
_entity_poly.type
_entity_poly.pdbx_seq_one_letter_code
_entity_poly.pdbx_strand_id
1 'polypeptide(L)'
;SQLGQTSAYVDQYDAALLFPLPRETKRREIGITGSVPFLGADLWTAFELSWLNPRGKPQVALAHITVPCESTHIVESKSFKLYLNSFNNTAFASADAVRDRIRADVSAAIWHCSSVQSSVGVKLVLPEQFDREKVQELEGLSVDRLDVECTCYQPAPELLTAAFDEKPVDEILVSHLLKSNCLVTGQPDWGSVQISYSGPQIDQAGLLQYIVSFRNHNEFHEQCVERIYMDVLARCKPTKLAVYARYTRRGGLDINPWRTSHPQSPPANVRTARQ
;
A
#
# COMPACT_ATOMS: atom_id res chain seq x y z
N SER A 1 -15.58 -12.93 2.36
CA SER A 1 -14.55 -12.72 1.36
C SER A 1 -14.52 -13.90 0.40
N GLN A 2 -14.39 -13.65 -0.90
CA GLN A 2 -14.23 -14.67 -1.94
C GLN A 2 -12.77 -15.19 -2.02
N LEU A 3 -11.89 -14.70 -1.18
CA LEU A 3 -10.50 -15.11 -1.11
C LEU A 3 -10.40 -16.60 -0.70
N GLY A 4 -9.58 -17.36 -1.44
CA GLY A 4 -9.44 -18.80 -1.22
C GLY A 4 -10.55 -19.68 -1.81
N GLN A 5 -11.61 -19.09 -2.37
CA GLN A 5 -12.67 -19.83 -3.09
C GLN A 5 -12.46 -19.72 -4.61
N THR A 6 -12.93 -20.74 -5.34
CA THR A 6 -13.01 -20.68 -6.80
C THR A 6 -14.08 -19.66 -7.15
N SER A 7 -13.68 -18.57 -7.83
CA SER A 7 -14.60 -17.52 -8.29
C SER A 7 -14.85 -17.68 -9.79
N ALA A 8 -16.11 -17.54 -10.21
CA ALA A 8 -16.45 -17.45 -11.63
C ALA A 8 -15.80 -16.19 -12.23
N TYR A 9 -15.31 -16.29 -13.48
CA TYR A 9 -14.88 -15.12 -14.22
C TYR A 9 -16.10 -14.28 -14.60
N VAL A 10 -16.14 -13.04 -14.11
CA VAL A 10 -17.16 -12.04 -14.41
C VAL A 10 -16.53 -10.99 -15.31
N ASP A 11 -17.01 -10.86 -16.54
CA ASP A 11 -16.50 -9.97 -17.57
C ASP A 11 -17.47 -8.83 -17.94
N GLN A 12 -18.61 -8.75 -17.24
CA GLN A 12 -19.55 -7.65 -17.32
C GLN A 12 -19.49 -6.83 -16.05
N TYR A 13 -19.47 -5.52 -16.19
CA TYR A 13 -19.31 -4.58 -15.08
C TYR A 13 -20.25 -4.90 -13.91
N ASP A 14 -19.64 -5.03 -12.74
CA ASP A 14 -20.34 -5.28 -11.47
C ASP A 14 -19.60 -4.63 -10.28
N ALA A 15 -20.16 -3.54 -9.76
CA ALA A 15 -19.62 -2.85 -8.58
C ALA A 15 -19.74 -3.67 -7.28
N ALA A 16 -20.68 -4.63 -7.22
CA ALA A 16 -20.90 -5.46 -6.03
C ALA A 16 -19.76 -6.44 -5.76
N LEU A 17 -18.82 -6.59 -6.70
CA LEU A 17 -17.60 -7.38 -6.51
C LEU A 17 -16.62 -6.75 -5.52
N LEU A 18 -16.67 -5.43 -5.28
CA LEU A 18 -15.82 -4.77 -4.30
C LEU A 18 -16.18 -5.21 -2.88
N PHE A 19 -15.18 -5.67 -2.14
CA PHE A 19 -15.35 -6.13 -0.77
C PHE A 19 -14.59 -5.22 0.21
N PRO A 20 -15.31 -4.31 0.91
CA PRO A 20 -14.69 -3.43 1.90
C PRO A 20 -14.39 -4.18 3.19
N LEU A 21 -13.22 -3.90 3.78
CA LEU A 21 -12.76 -4.42 5.07
C LEU A 21 -12.50 -3.26 6.03
N PRO A 22 -13.05 -3.25 7.25
CA PRO A 22 -12.86 -2.17 8.20
C PRO A 22 -11.39 -2.09 8.66
N ARG A 23 -10.83 -0.88 8.66
CA ARG A 23 -9.47 -0.64 9.18
C ARG A 23 -9.41 -0.68 10.70
N GLU A 24 -10.52 -0.34 11.37
CA GLU A 24 -10.58 -0.14 12.81
C GLU A 24 -10.07 -1.32 13.62
N THR A 25 -10.48 -2.55 13.26
CA THR A 25 -10.10 -3.76 14.01
C THR A 25 -8.59 -3.91 14.11
N LYS A 26 -7.88 -3.77 12.98
CA LYS A 26 -6.41 -3.90 12.94
C LYS A 26 -5.69 -2.69 13.54
N ARG A 27 -6.27 -1.51 13.40
CA ARG A 27 -5.75 -0.30 14.04
C ARG A 27 -5.78 -0.38 15.55
N ARG A 28 -6.83 -0.96 16.14
CA ARG A 28 -6.91 -1.21 17.59
C ARG A 28 -5.81 -2.16 18.07
N GLU A 29 -5.44 -3.18 17.30
CA GLU A 29 -4.35 -4.11 17.63
C GLU A 29 -2.99 -3.42 17.79
N ILE A 30 -2.78 -2.28 17.13
CA ILE A 30 -1.56 -1.47 17.20
C ILE A 30 -1.73 -0.18 18.01
N GLY A 31 -2.79 -0.10 18.85
CA GLY A 31 -3.01 0.99 19.78
C GLY A 31 -3.65 2.24 19.17
N ILE A 32 -4.15 2.20 17.93
CA ILE A 32 -4.86 3.33 17.33
C ILE A 32 -6.34 3.23 17.69
N THR A 33 -6.80 4.16 18.53
CA THR A 33 -8.21 4.30 18.93
C THR A 33 -8.68 5.72 18.61
N GLY A 34 -9.72 5.87 17.81
CA GLY A 34 -10.22 7.19 17.38
C GLY A 34 -9.50 7.72 16.14
N SER A 35 -9.03 8.99 16.18
CA SER A 35 -8.32 9.60 15.06
C SER A 35 -6.95 8.95 14.84
N VAL A 36 -6.57 8.76 13.57
CA VAL A 36 -5.25 8.22 13.23
C VAL A 36 -4.15 9.24 13.50
N PRO A 37 -2.97 8.82 14.01
CA PRO A 37 -1.86 9.72 14.35
C PRO A 37 -0.97 10.05 13.14
N PHE A 38 -1.45 9.83 11.94
CA PHE A 38 -0.72 10.03 10.69
C PHE A 38 -1.64 10.58 9.59
N LEU A 39 -1.04 11.19 8.59
CA LEU A 39 -1.57 11.47 7.29
C LEU A 39 -1.07 10.42 6.30
N GLY A 40 -1.65 10.36 5.10
CA GLY A 40 -1.10 9.50 4.06
C GLY A 40 -2.13 8.91 3.13
N ALA A 41 -1.67 7.95 2.35
CA ALA A 41 -2.49 7.27 1.35
C ALA A 41 -1.94 5.87 1.06
N ASP A 42 -2.81 5.03 0.50
CA ASP A 42 -2.42 3.79 -0.14
C ASP A 42 -2.36 4.04 -1.65
N LEU A 43 -1.18 3.88 -2.25
CA LEU A 43 -0.94 4.10 -3.67
C LEU A 43 -1.03 2.77 -4.40
N TRP A 44 -2.06 2.61 -5.22
CA TRP A 44 -2.29 1.39 -5.98
C TRP A 44 -1.97 1.58 -7.44
N THR A 45 -1.43 0.54 -8.07
CA THR A 45 -1.34 0.46 -9.53
C THR A 45 -2.03 -0.80 -10.02
N ALA A 46 -2.98 -0.62 -10.93
CA ALA A 46 -3.58 -1.71 -11.69
C ALA A 46 -2.95 -1.76 -13.08
N PHE A 47 -2.34 -2.91 -13.41
CA PHE A 47 -1.58 -3.09 -14.66
C PHE A 47 -2.39 -3.73 -15.79
N GLU A 48 -3.55 -4.30 -15.46
CA GLU A 48 -4.34 -5.14 -16.38
C GLU A 48 -5.73 -4.54 -16.64
N LEU A 49 -5.92 -3.20 -16.49
CA LEU A 49 -7.21 -2.58 -16.76
C LEU A 49 -7.53 -2.63 -18.25
N SER A 50 -8.71 -3.15 -18.57
CA SER A 50 -9.22 -3.24 -19.95
C SER A 50 -10.73 -3.02 -19.99
N TRP A 51 -11.23 -2.46 -21.09
CA TRP A 51 -12.66 -2.28 -21.36
C TRP A 51 -12.88 -2.25 -22.88
N LEU A 52 -14.14 -2.23 -23.32
CA LEU A 52 -14.49 -2.03 -24.73
C LEU A 52 -14.87 -0.58 -25.02
N ASN A 53 -14.44 -0.06 -26.15
CA ASN A 53 -14.98 1.21 -26.65
C ASN A 53 -16.42 0.99 -27.21
N PRO A 54 -17.18 2.06 -27.57
CA PRO A 54 -18.54 1.91 -28.08
C PRO A 54 -18.68 1.04 -29.35
N ARG A 55 -17.58 0.77 -30.05
CA ARG A 55 -17.54 -0.09 -31.23
C ARG A 55 -17.08 -1.53 -30.94
N GLY A 56 -16.92 -1.88 -29.63
CA GLY A 56 -16.51 -3.21 -29.21
C GLY A 56 -15.00 -3.49 -29.34
N LYS A 57 -14.18 -2.48 -29.67
CA LYS A 57 -12.72 -2.64 -29.71
C LYS A 57 -12.14 -2.55 -28.29
N PRO A 58 -11.32 -3.53 -27.83
CA PRO A 58 -10.66 -3.45 -26.53
C PRO A 58 -9.75 -2.23 -26.40
N GLN A 59 -9.79 -1.66 -25.20
CA GLN A 59 -8.90 -0.61 -24.71
C GLN A 59 -8.13 -1.13 -23.51
N VAL A 60 -6.92 -0.63 -23.28
CA VAL A 60 -6.09 -0.96 -22.12
C VAL A 60 -5.52 0.30 -21.49
N ALA A 61 -5.25 0.25 -20.20
CA ALA A 61 -4.58 1.32 -19.46
C ALA A 61 -3.90 0.77 -18.20
N LEU A 62 -2.95 1.55 -17.64
CA LEU A 62 -2.63 1.44 -16.23
C LEU A 62 -3.58 2.36 -15.46
N ALA A 63 -3.95 1.98 -14.25
CA ALA A 63 -4.69 2.86 -13.35
C ALA A 63 -3.87 3.10 -12.07
N HIS A 64 -3.52 4.36 -11.81
CA HIS A 64 -2.96 4.78 -10.53
C HIS A 64 -4.10 5.26 -9.65
N ILE A 65 -4.27 4.63 -8.48
CA ILE A 65 -5.37 4.91 -7.56
C ILE A 65 -4.78 5.34 -6.22
N THR A 66 -5.23 6.47 -5.70
CA THR A 66 -4.80 7.02 -4.41
C THR A 66 -5.96 6.94 -3.44
N VAL A 67 -5.83 6.07 -2.44
CA VAL A 67 -6.83 5.85 -1.40
C VAL A 67 -6.40 6.58 -0.13
N PRO A 68 -7.20 7.53 0.41
CA PRO A 68 -6.85 8.24 1.63
C PRO A 68 -6.72 7.27 2.82
N CYS A 69 -5.69 7.42 3.64
CA CYS A 69 -5.51 6.59 4.82
C CYS A 69 -6.60 6.78 5.89
N GLU A 70 -7.30 7.92 5.88
CA GLU A 70 -8.41 8.25 6.76
C GLU A 70 -9.69 7.46 6.44
N SER A 71 -9.76 6.81 5.28
CA SER A 71 -10.91 5.99 4.91
C SER A 71 -11.22 4.95 5.98
N THR A 72 -12.52 4.67 6.17
CA THR A 72 -12.97 3.72 7.19
C THR A 72 -12.66 2.27 6.83
N HIS A 73 -12.53 1.99 5.53
CA HIS A 73 -12.28 0.65 4.99
C HIS A 73 -11.13 0.64 4.00
N ILE A 74 -10.50 -0.52 3.85
CA ILE A 74 -9.71 -0.90 2.67
C ILE A 74 -10.58 -1.73 1.75
N VAL A 75 -10.20 -1.84 0.47
CA VAL A 75 -10.79 -2.81 -0.45
C VAL A 75 -9.90 -4.05 -0.50
N GLU A 76 -10.49 -5.22 -0.34
CA GLU A 76 -9.74 -6.47 -0.42
C GLU A 76 -9.21 -6.68 -1.86
N SER A 77 -7.92 -7.00 -2.00
CA SER A 77 -7.19 -6.93 -3.28
C SER A 77 -7.70 -7.89 -4.35
N LYS A 78 -8.09 -9.14 -3.99
CA LYS A 78 -8.66 -10.08 -4.95
C LYS A 78 -10.04 -9.62 -5.43
N SER A 79 -10.85 -9.06 -4.54
CA SER A 79 -12.14 -8.50 -4.89
C SER A 79 -11.99 -7.31 -5.84
N PHE A 80 -10.96 -6.48 -5.61
CA PHE A 80 -10.65 -5.36 -6.50
C PHE A 80 -10.20 -5.84 -7.89
N LYS A 81 -9.37 -6.90 -7.95
CA LYS A 81 -9.03 -7.53 -9.23
C LYS A 81 -10.26 -8.05 -9.96
N LEU A 82 -11.16 -8.75 -9.27
CA LEU A 82 -12.40 -9.26 -9.87
C LEU A 82 -13.29 -8.11 -10.38
N TYR A 83 -13.38 -7.03 -9.61
CA TYR A 83 -14.09 -5.82 -10.02
C TYR A 83 -13.49 -5.23 -11.30
N LEU A 84 -12.18 -5.06 -11.40
CA LEU A 84 -11.54 -4.55 -12.62
C LEU A 84 -11.71 -5.52 -13.80
N ASN A 85 -11.67 -6.83 -13.57
CA ASN A 85 -11.95 -7.82 -14.61
C ASN A 85 -13.37 -7.72 -15.18
N SER A 86 -14.35 -7.27 -14.38
CA SER A 86 -15.72 -7.08 -14.84
C SER A 86 -15.87 -6.00 -15.92
N PHE A 87 -14.87 -5.15 -16.10
CA PHE A 87 -14.83 -4.17 -17.19
C PHE A 87 -14.48 -4.78 -18.55
N ASN A 88 -13.85 -5.96 -18.58
CA ASN A 88 -13.16 -6.51 -19.77
C ASN A 88 -14.05 -6.59 -21.02
N ASN A 89 -15.33 -6.96 -20.87
CA ASN A 89 -16.29 -7.02 -21.97
C ASN A 89 -17.43 -6.00 -21.86
N THR A 90 -17.23 -4.97 -21.06
CA THR A 90 -18.19 -3.87 -20.90
C THR A 90 -17.77 -2.67 -21.73
N ALA A 91 -18.70 -2.12 -22.50
CA ALA A 91 -18.47 -0.92 -23.31
C ALA A 91 -18.61 0.36 -22.48
N PHE A 92 -17.62 1.25 -22.60
CA PHE A 92 -17.64 2.58 -22.02
C PHE A 92 -17.47 3.64 -23.11
N ALA A 93 -18.10 4.81 -22.91
CA ALA A 93 -18.07 5.88 -23.87
C ALA A 93 -16.65 6.47 -24.07
N SER A 94 -15.82 6.47 -23.02
CA SER A 94 -14.47 7.03 -23.04
C SER A 94 -13.63 6.49 -21.88
N ALA A 95 -12.31 6.73 -21.92
CA ALA A 95 -11.42 6.47 -20.79
C ALA A 95 -11.82 7.31 -19.55
N ASP A 96 -12.27 8.54 -19.73
CA ASP A 96 -12.78 9.37 -18.65
C ASP A 96 -13.99 8.76 -17.94
N ALA A 97 -14.90 8.15 -18.69
CA ALA A 97 -16.06 7.43 -18.14
C ALA A 97 -15.61 6.23 -17.28
N VAL A 98 -14.57 5.49 -17.70
CA VAL A 98 -13.98 4.40 -16.92
C VAL A 98 -13.32 4.94 -15.65
N ARG A 99 -12.51 5.99 -15.75
CA ARG A 99 -11.88 6.66 -14.60
C ARG A 99 -12.92 7.09 -13.57
N ASP A 100 -13.97 7.77 -14.01
CA ASP A 100 -14.98 8.33 -13.12
C ASP A 100 -15.84 7.24 -12.47
N ARG A 101 -16.07 6.12 -13.18
CA ARG A 101 -16.71 4.94 -12.63
C ARG A 101 -15.87 4.32 -11.53
N ILE A 102 -14.59 4.05 -11.76
CA ILE A 102 -13.68 3.50 -10.75
C ILE A 102 -13.61 4.43 -9.53
N ARG A 103 -13.51 5.75 -9.76
CA ARG A 103 -13.51 6.75 -8.68
C ARG A 103 -14.77 6.66 -7.82
N ALA A 104 -15.94 6.61 -8.43
CA ALA A 104 -17.20 6.56 -7.70
C ALA A 104 -17.35 5.27 -6.89
N ASP A 105 -17.10 4.13 -7.52
CA ASP A 105 -17.31 2.82 -6.90
C ASP A 105 -16.32 2.54 -5.75
N VAL A 106 -15.03 2.85 -5.97
CA VAL A 106 -14.00 2.66 -4.93
C VAL A 106 -14.21 3.64 -3.78
N SER A 107 -14.60 4.91 -4.07
CA SER A 107 -14.95 5.87 -3.01
C SER A 107 -16.12 5.37 -2.16
N ALA A 108 -17.16 4.85 -2.78
CA ALA A 108 -18.31 4.28 -2.05
C ALA A 108 -17.88 3.08 -1.17
N ALA A 109 -16.98 2.23 -1.66
CA ALA A 109 -16.50 1.06 -0.92
C ALA A 109 -15.65 1.45 0.29
N ILE A 110 -14.69 2.38 0.15
CA ILE A 110 -13.78 2.76 1.26
C ILE A 110 -14.46 3.60 2.35
N TRP A 111 -15.57 4.27 2.03
CA TRP A 111 -16.36 5.06 2.97
C TRP A 111 -17.66 4.35 3.39
N HIS A 112 -17.71 3.05 3.23
CA HIS A 112 -18.87 2.22 3.52
C HIS A 112 -19.56 2.63 4.83
N CYS A 113 -20.84 3.03 4.75
CA CYS A 113 -21.64 3.53 5.88
C CYS A 113 -21.11 4.80 6.58
N SER A 114 -20.20 5.55 5.99
CA SER A 114 -19.70 6.82 6.53
C SER A 114 -20.42 8.03 5.93
N SER A 115 -20.68 9.03 6.77
CA SER A 115 -21.18 10.34 6.30
C SER A 115 -20.09 11.23 5.69
N VAL A 116 -18.81 10.92 5.94
CA VAL A 116 -17.66 11.62 5.36
C VAL A 116 -17.29 10.92 4.06
N GLN A 117 -17.29 11.68 2.96
CA GLN A 117 -16.94 11.15 1.64
C GLN A 117 -15.91 12.06 0.98
N SER A 118 -14.62 11.72 1.13
CA SER A 118 -13.61 12.19 0.21
C SER A 118 -13.46 11.17 -0.93
N SER A 119 -13.25 11.64 -2.15
CA SER A 119 -13.10 10.75 -3.30
C SER A 119 -11.67 10.22 -3.40
N VAL A 120 -11.52 8.99 -3.90
CA VAL A 120 -10.21 8.47 -4.30
C VAL A 120 -9.67 9.26 -5.50
N GLY A 121 -8.35 9.40 -5.56
CA GLY A 121 -7.68 9.85 -6.78
C GLY A 121 -7.61 8.70 -7.78
N VAL A 122 -7.97 8.93 -9.04
CA VAL A 122 -7.80 7.96 -10.13
C VAL A 122 -7.17 8.65 -11.34
N LYS A 123 -6.04 8.12 -11.81
CA LYS A 123 -5.37 8.55 -13.03
C LYS A 123 -5.17 7.35 -13.93
N LEU A 124 -5.67 7.43 -15.17
CA LEU A 124 -5.37 6.44 -16.20
C LEU A 124 -4.12 6.87 -16.97
N VAL A 125 -3.26 5.89 -17.25
CA VAL A 125 -2.11 6.03 -18.14
C VAL A 125 -2.44 5.20 -19.39
N LEU A 126 -2.67 5.90 -20.50
CA LEU A 126 -3.05 5.29 -21.77
C LEU A 126 -1.80 4.81 -22.55
N PRO A 127 -1.95 3.91 -23.53
CA PRO A 127 -0.81 3.34 -24.25
C PRO A 127 0.20 4.34 -24.82
N GLU A 128 -0.27 5.49 -25.31
CA GLU A 128 0.59 6.56 -25.82
C GLU A 128 1.44 7.26 -24.75
N GLN A 129 1.21 6.93 -23.47
CA GLN A 129 1.93 7.47 -22.31
C GLN A 129 2.83 6.42 -21.64
N PHE A 130 2.79 5.14 -22.05
CA PHE A 130 3.52 4.05 -21.39
C PHE A 130 5.03 4.28 -21.35
N ASP A 131 5.62 4.90 -22.34
CA ASP A 131 7.05 5.25 -22.37
C ASP A 131 7.47 6.26 -21.29
N ARG A 132 6.51 6.90 -20.64
CA ARG A 132 6.76 7.84 -19.53
C ARG A 132 6.80 7.15 -18.18
N GLU A 133 6.34 5.91 -18.09
CA GLU A 133 6.40 5.12 -16.86
C GLU A 133 7.85 4.70 -16.59
N LYS A 134 8.34 5.08 -15.41
CA LYS A 134 9.73 4.85 -15.01
C LYS A 134 9.83 3.69 -14.04
N VAL A 135 11.02 3.14 -13.94
CA VAL A 135 11.45 2.24 -12.87
C VAL A 135 12.51 2.96 -12.05
N GLN A 136 12.29 3.09 -10.75
CA GLN A 136 13.20 3.77 -9.84
C GLN A 136 13.12 3.13 -8.46
N GLU A 137 14.27 2.84 -7.85
CA GLU A 137 14.32 2.34 -6.49
C GLU A 137 14.03 3.46 -5.48
N LEU A 138 13.62 3.06 -4.26
CA LEU A 138 13.45 3.98 -3.14
C LEU A 138 14.80 4.61 -2.78
N GLU A 139 14.80 5.91 -2.58
CA GLU A 139 15.99 6.67 -2.17
C GLU A 139 16.29 6.41 -0.68
N GLY A 140 17.57 6.45 -0.31
CA GLY A 140 18.03 6.36 1.06
C GLY A 140 19.25 5.45 1.24
N LEU A 141 19.75 5.43 2.47
CA LEU A 141 20.83 4.54 2.87
C LEU A 141 20.26 3.13 3.08
N SER A 142 20.73 2.15 2.31
CA SER A 142 20.32 0.76 2.47
C SER A 142 20.89 0.17 3.74
N VAL A 143 20.02 -0.33 4.63
CA VAL A 143 20.43 -1.10 5.82
C VAL A 143 20.74 -2.55 5.49
N ASP A 144 20.36 -3.03 4.30
CA ASP A 144 20.59 -4.41 3.84
C ASP A 144 22.08 -4.75 3.67
N ARG A 145 22.95 -3.73 3.64
CA ARG A 145 24.41 -3.89 3.61
C ARG A 145 24.99 -4.48 4.89
N LEU A 146 24.22 -4.47 5.98
CA LEU A 146 24.67 -4.97 7.28
C LEU A 146 24.51 -6.48 7.35
N ASP A 147 25.56 -7.16 7.79
CA ASP A 147 25.55 -8.59 8.09
C ASP A 147 25.13 -8.79 9.55
N VAL A 148 23.84 -9.03 9.76
CA VAL A 148 23.24 -9.20 11.10
C VAL A 148 22.69 -10.63 11.27
N GLU A 149 22.80 -11.15 12.47
CA GLU A 149 22.12 -12.39 12.82
C GLU A 149 20.63 -12.13 13.08
N CYS A 150 19.75 -12.89 12.41
CA CYS A 150 18.29 -12.79 12.54
C CYS A 150 17.74 -14.13 13.06
N THR A 151 17.07 -14.09 14.19
CA THR A 151 16.51 -15.29 14.84
C THR A 151 15.01 -15.18 15.11
N CYS A 152 14.43 -13.98 14.90
CA CYS A 152 13.01 -13.69 15.11
C CYS A 152 12.31 -13.40 13.78
N TYR A 153 11.16 -14.08 13.55
CA TYR A 153 10.36 -13.96 12.32
C TYR A 153 8.89 -13.66 12.60
N GLN A 154 8.61 -13.05 13.76
CA GLN A 154 7.36 -12.38 14.12
C GLN A 154 7.68 -10.95 14.55
N PRO A 155 6.80 -9.95 14.31
CA PRO A 155 7.08 -8.56 14.62
C PRO A 155 7.61 -8.36 16.04
N ALA A 156 8.83 -7.83 16.13
CA ALA A 156 9.60 -7.68 17.37
C ALA A 156 10.01 -6.21 17.58
N PRO A 157 9.07 -5.33 17.99
CA PRO A 157 9.35 -3.90 18.16
C PRO A 157 10.45 -3.60 19.19
N GLU A 158 10.75 -4.52 20.10
CA GLU A 158 11.86 -4.41 21.07
C GLU A 158 13.24 -4.33 20.41
N LEU A 159 13.38 -4.78 19.14
CA LEU A 159 14.60 -4.64 18.34
C LEU A 159 14.88 -3.20 17.90
N LEU A 160 13.85 -2.36 17.92
CA LEU A 160 13.97 -0.95 17.58
C LEU A 160 14.55 -0.16 18.76
N THR A 161 15.72 0.43 18.56
CA THR A 161 16.39 1.33 19.51
C THR A 161 16.90 2.58 18.80
N ALA A 162 17.15 3.64 19.57
CA ALA A 162 17.68 4.89 19.06
C ALA A 162 18.60 5.56 20.08
N ALA A 163 19.52 6.39 19.61
CA ALA A 163 20.50 7.13 20.43
C ALA A 163 19.87 8.42 20.99
N PHE A 164 19.20 8.33 22.14
CA PHE A 164 18.49 9.47 22.74
C PHE A 164 19.43 10.53 23.35
N ASP A 165 20.67 10.16 23.65
CA ASP A 165 21.67 11.04 24.27
C ASP A 165 22.56 11.76 23.25
N GLU A 166 22.31 11.51 21.94
CA GLU A 166 23.05 12.11 20.85
C GLU A 166 22.26 13.21 20.15
N LYS A 167 22.93 13.97 19.29
CA LYS A 167 22.27 14.99 18.47
C LYS A 167 21.29 14.32 17.50
N PRO A 168 20.08 14.89 17.37
CA PRO A 168 19.13 14.41 16.37
C PRO A 168 19.70 14.47 14.94
N VAL A 169 19.25 13.54 14.10
CA VAL A 169 19.62 13.42 12.70
C VAL A 169 18.41 13.53 11.80
N ASP A 170 18.66 13.83 10.51
CA ASP A 170 17.71 13.65 9.41
C ASP A 170 18.23 12.52 8.56
N GLU A 171 17.51 11.40 8.48
CA GLU A 171 17.92 10.22 7.73
C GLU A 171 16.77 9.63 6.89
N ILE A 172 17.17 9.02 5.79
CA ILE A 172 16.31 8.17 4.97
C ILE A 172 16.97 6.80 4.90
N LEU A 173 16.31 5.80 5.49
CA LEU A 173 16.76 4.41 5.54
C LEU A 173 15.87 3.54 4.65
N VAL A 174 16.47 2.59 3.93
CA VAL A 174 15.76 1.69 3.00
C VAL A 174 16.17 0.24 3.24
N SER A 175 15.19 -0.65 3.15
CA SER A 175 15.42 -2.09 3.07
C SER A 175 14.56 -2.72 1.98
N HIS A 176 15.14 -3.64 1.21
CA HIS A 176 14.45 -4.49 0.24
C HIS A 176 14.06 -5.86 0.81
N LEU A 177 14.29 -6.08 2.12
CA LEU A 177 14.09 -7.37 2.77
C LEU A 177 12.75 -7.49 3.49
N LEU A 178 11.88 -6.48 3.39
CA LEU A 178 10.52 -6.60 3.93
C LEU A 178 9.79 -7.74 3.23
N LYS A 179 9.32 -8.67 4.03
CA LYS A 179 8.47 -9.78 3.59
C LYS A 179 7.46 -10.07 4.69
N SER A 180 6.20 -10.11 4.32
CA SER A 180 5.11 -10.61 5.16
C SER A 180 4.30 -11.65 4.37
N ASN A 181 3.21 -12.11 4.93
CA ASN A 181 2.28 -12.99 4.23
C ASN A 181 0.91 -12.34 4.14
N CYS A 182 0.20 -12.65 3.08
CA CYS A 182 -1.21 -12.28 2.95
C CYS A 182 -2.01 -12.88 4.11
N LEU A 183 -2.82 -12.05 4.78
CA LEU A 183 -3.64 -12.47 5.93
C LEU A 183 -4.58 -13.62 5.58
N VAL A 184 -5.04 -13.73 4.33
CA VAL A 184 -6.07 -14.67 3.91
C VAL A 184 -5.49 -15.92 3.25
N THR A 185 -4.50 -15.77 2.37
CA THR A 185 -3.95 -16.90 1.59
C THR A 185 -2.68 -17.49 2.20
N GLY A 186 -2.04 -16.79 3.14
CA GLY A 186 -0.72 -17.15 3.67
C GLY A 186 0.43 -17.05 2.64
N GLN A 187 0.14 -16.58 1.41
CA GLN A 187 1.17 -16.44 0.38
C GLN A 187 2.07 -15.23 0.66
N PRO A 188 3.36 -15.28 0.25
CA PRO A 188 4.31 -14.22 0.55
C PRO A 188 3.99 -12.91 -0.17
N ASP A 189 4.13 -11.82 0.56
CA ASP A 189 4.08 -10.44 0.08
C ASP A 189 5.48 -9.83 0.23
N TRP A 190 6.17 -9.65 -0.90
CA TRP A 190 7.52 -9.10 -0.98
C TRP A 190 7.48 -7.59 -1.12
N GLY A 191 8.25 -6.87 -0.31
CA GLY A 191 8.27 -5.42 -0.31
C GLY A 191 9.64 -4.81 -0.12
N SER A 192 9.71 -3.53 -0.44
CA SER A 192 10.77 -2.61 -0.03
C SER A 192 10.15 -1.55 0.86
N VAL A 193 10.84 -1.16 1.92
CA VAL A 193 10.37 -0.14 2.87
C VAL A 193 11.38 0.99 3.00
N GLN A 194 10.87 2.21 3.00
CA GLN A 194 11.62 3.44 3.26
C GLN A 194 11.11 4.06 4.55
N ILE A 195 12.04 4.43 5.43
CA ILE A 195 11.78 5.15 6.67
C ILE A 195 12.55 6.46 6.60
N SER A 196 11.81 7.57 6.48
CA SER A 196 12.36 8.93 6.50
C SER A 196 11.99 9.57 7.82
N TYR A 197 12.98 10.09 8.56
CA TYR A 197 12.73 10.63 9.88
C TYR A 197 13.68 11.75 10.26
N SER A 198 13.22 12.57 11.22
CA SER A 198 14.04 13.52 11.98
C SER A 198 13.93 13.15 13.45
N GLY A 199 15.05 12.97 14.14
CA GLY A 199 15.04 12.61 15.56
C GLY A 199 16.26 11.87 16.04
N PRO A 200 16.17 11.16 17.19
CA PRO A 200 17.25 10.30 17.66
C PRO A 200 17.67 9.28 16.61
N GLN A 201 18.99 9.12 16.42
CA GLN A 201 19.50 8.21 15.39
C GLN A 201 19.07 6.77 15.68
N ILE A 202 18.38 6.17 14.74
CA ILE A 202 17.89 4.78 14.84
C ILE A 202 19.08 3.82 14.65
N ASP A 203 19.19 2.81 15.53
CA ASP A 203 20.14 1.72 15.33
C ASP A 203 19.78 0.93 14.08
N GLN A 204 20.66 0.99 13.08
CA GLN A 204 20.39 0.40 11.76
C GLN A 204 20.40 -1.13 11.80
N ALA A 205 21.18 -1.75 12.67
CA ALA A 205 21.21 -3.20 12.84
C ALA A 205 19.90 -3.71 13.44
N GLY A 206 19.43 -3.07 14.52
CA GLY A 206 18.14 -3.37 15.13
C GLY A 206 16.97 -3.09 14.19
N LEU A 207 17.03 -2.01 13.40
CA LEU A 207 16.01 -1.74 12.38
C LEU A 207 15.95 -2.84 11.31
N LEU A 208 17.11 -3.32 10.82
CA LEU A 208 17.14 -4.40 9.84
C LEU A 208 16.55 -5.69 10.43
N GLN A 209 16.96 -6.06 11.65
CA GLN A 209 16.40 -7.23 12.36
C GLN A 209 14.89 -7.10 12.56
N TYR A 210 14.40 -5.90 12.91
CA TYR A 210 12.96 -5.61 13.04
C TYR A 210 12.22 -5.80 11.70
N ILE A 211 12.75 -5.26 10.60
CA ILE A 211 12.13 -5.43 9.26
C ILE A 211 12.08 -6.92 8.89
N VAL A 212 13.15 -7.68 9.12
CA VAL A 212 13.22 -9.13 8.88
C VAL A 212 12.22 -9.90 9.75
N SER A 213 11.90 -9.40 10.94
CA SER A 213 10.96 -10.05 11.87
C SER A 213 9.55 -10.21 11.31
N PHE A 214 9.16 -9.46 10.28
CA PHE A 214 7.87 -9.60 9.61
C PHE A 214 7.75 -10.87 8.75
N ARG A 215 8.83 -11.64 8.57
CA ARG A 215 8.94 -12.70 7.57
C ARG A 215 7.84 -13.76 7.63
N ASN A 216 7.31 -14.08 8.80
CA ASN A 216 6.22 -15.05 8.99
C ASN A 216 4.94 -14.40 9.52
N HIS A 217 4.86 -13.06 9.49
CA HIS A 217 3.69 -12.32 9.94
C HIS A 217 2.62 -12.24 8.83
N ASN A 218 1.37 -12.45 9.19
CA ASN A 218 0.23 -12.38 8.27
C ASN A 218 -0.54 -11.09 8.50
N GLU A 219 -0.49 -10.19 7.54
CA GLU A 219 -1.19 -8.90 7.60
C GLU A 219 -1.38 -8.32 6.19
N PHE A 220 -2.36 -7.42 5.98
CA PHE A 220 -2.46 -6.66 4.74
C PHE A 220 -1.35 -5.60 4.66
N HIS A 221 -1.00 -5.17 3.44
CA HIS A 221 0.08 -4.22 3.20
C HIS A 221 -0.11 -2.91 3.97
N GLU A 222 -1.32 -2.37 3.94
CA GLU A 222 -1.70 -1.12 4.62
C GLU A 222 -1.50 -1.22 6.13
N GLN A 223 -1.93 -2.34 6.70
CA GLN A 223 -1.84 -2.59 8.14
C GLN A 223 -0.38 -2.82 8.57
N CYS A 224 0.40 -3.52 7.74
CA CYS A 224 1.82 -3.76 7.97
C CYS A 224 2.60 -2.43 8.06
N VAL A 225 2.35 -1.50 7.13
CA VAL A 225 2.98 -0.17 7.15
C VAL A 225 2.53 0.66 8.35
N GLU A 226 1.24 0.61 8.72
CA GLU A 226 0.73 1.29 9.91
C GLU A 226 1.37 0.73 11.19
N ARG A 227 1.59 -0.59 11.29
CA ARG A 227 2.33 -1.22 12.40
C ARG A 227 3.77 -0.72 12.45
N ILE A 228 4.51 -0.75 11.33
CA ILE A 228 5.88 -0.23 11.27
C ILE A 228 5.93 1.23 11.71
N TYR A 229 4.99 2.05 11.24
CA TYR A 229 4.90 3.45 11.64
C TYR A 229 4.72 3.61 13.15
N MET A 230 3.77 2.89 13.75
CA MET A 230 3.48 2.96 15.18
C MET A 230 4.64 2.44 16.03
N ASP A 231 5.29 1.35 15.63
CA ASP A 231 6.41 0.77 16.36
C ASP A 231 7.63 1.70 16.33
N VAL A 232 7.97 2.28 15.17
CA VAL A 232 9.07 3.27 15.06
C VAL A 232 8.74 4.54 15.86
N LEU A 233 7.50 5.02 15.78
CA LEU A 233 7.06 6.19 16.56
C LEU A 233 7.20 5.96 18.06
N ALA A 234 6.76 4.81 18.55
CA ALA A 234 6.78 4.49 19.98
C ALA A 234 8.20 4.24 20.50
N ARG A 235 9.03 3.51 19.73
CA ARG A 235 10.34 3.04 20.17
C ARG A 235 11.46 4.05 19.93
N CYS A 236 11.43 4.73 18.78
CA CYS A 236 12.51 5.66 18.38
C CYS A 236 12.16 7.13 18.59
N LYS A 237 10.90 7.47 18.86
CA LYS A 237 10.40 8.82 19.19
C LYS A 237 10.89 9.92 18.24
N PRO A 238 10.80 9.74 16.93
CA PRO A 238 11.18 10.78 15.98
C PRO A 238 10.25 12.00 16.09
N THR A 239 10.76 13.19 15.80
CA THR A 239 9.95 14.42 15.71
C THR A 239 9.21 14.54 14.38
N LYS A 240 9.76 13.93 13.32
CA LYS A 240 9.11 13.72 12.02
C LYS A 240 9.32 12.28 11.60
N LEU A 241 8.31 11.68 11.01
CA LEU A 241 8.36 10.29 10.53
C LEU A 241 7.53 10.15 9.25
N ALA A 242 8.08 9.48 8.26
CA ALA A 242 7.33 8.94 7.13
C ALA A 242 7.77 7.49 6.88
N VAL A 243 6.82 6.61 6.68
CA VAL A 243 7.03 5.21 6.32
C VAL A 243 6.32 4.95 4.99
N TYR A 244 7.06 4.46 4.01
CA TYR A 244 6.56 4.14 2.69
C TYR A 244 7.04 2.75 2.27
N ALA A 245 6.11 1.87 1.87
CA ALA A 245 6.45 0.57 1.35
C ALA A 245 5.99 0.41 -0.08
N ARG A 246 6.79 -0.30 -0.87
CA ARG A 246 6.48 -0.72 -2.24
C ARG A 246 6.47 -2.25 -2.27
N TYR A 247 5.30 -2.82 -2.57
CA TYR A 247 5.12 -4.27 -2.63
C TYR A 247 5.07 -4.76 -4.06
N THR A 248 5.57 -5.97 -4.29
CA THR A 248 5.46 -6.62 -5.60
C THR A 248 4.00 -6.86 -5.95
N ARG A 249 3.66 -6.74 -7.24
CA ARG A 249 2.30 -6.97 -7.70
C ARG A 249 1.86 -8.41 -7.53
N ARG A 250 0.58 -8.58 -7.23
CA ARG A 250 -0.10 -9.87 -7.23
C ARG A 250 -1.40 -9.74 -8.02
N GLY A 251 -1.61 -10.65 -8.97
CA GLY A 251 -2.81 -10.58 -9.80
C GLY A 251 -2.95 -9.29 -10.60
N GLY A 252 -1.85 -8.65 -11.01
CA GLY A 252 -1.87 -7.40 -11.77
C GLY A 252 -2.13 -6.14 -10.95
N LEU A 253 -2.05 -6.22 -9.60
CA LEU A 253 -2.19 -5.09 -8.69
C LEU A 253 -0.97 -4.98 -7.77
N ASP A 254 -0.46 -3.78 -7.55
CA ASP A 254 0.40 -3.47 -6.42
C ASP A 254 -0.28 -2.49 -5.47
N ILE A 255 0.06 -2.56 -4.18
CA ILE A 255 -0.50 -1.72 -3.11
C ILE A 255 0.67 -1.20 -2.30
N ASN A 256 0.84 0.11 -2.28
CA ASN A 256 2.01 0.76 -1.72
C ASN A 256 1.58 1.80 -0.68
N PRO A 257 1.46 1.41 0.60
CA PRO A 257 1.00 2.31 1.64
C PRO A 257 2.08 3.31 2.05
N TRP A 258 1.65 4.55 2.29
CA TRP A 258 2.48 5.64 2.77
C TRP A 258 1.80 6.32 3.96
N ARG A 259 2.55 6.53 5.04
CA ARG A 259 2.11 7.23 6.25
C ARG A 259 3.14 8.25 6.68
N THR A 260 2.69 9.42 7.13
CA THR A 260 3.58 10.52 7.54
C THR A 260 3.01 11.28 8.74
N SER A 261 3.89 11.76 9.62
CA SER A 261 3.53 12.57 10.80
C SER A 261 3.25 14.04 10.49
N HIS A 262 3.54 14.51 9.29
CA HIS A 262 3.46 15.92 8.91
C HIS A 262 2.94 16.08 7.49
N PRO A 263 2.26 17.21 7.18
CA PRO A 263 1.77 17.48 5.84
C PRO A 263 2.89 17.52 4.81
N GLN A 264 2.80 16.69 3.80
CA GLN A 264 3.66 16.67 2.62
C GLN A 264 2.93 16.04 1.45
N SER A 265 3.41 16.26 0.24
CA SER A 265 2.85 15.63 -0.96
C SER A 265 3.10 14.12 -0.92
N PRO A 266 2.14 13.30 -1.36
CA PRO A 266 2.38 11.88 -1.55
C PRO A 266 3.60 11.62 -2.43
N PRO A 267 4.38 10.56 -2.17
CA PRO A 267 5.45 10.17 -3.05
C PRO A 267 4.93 9.86 -4.46
N ALA A 268 5.75 10.08 -5.47
CA ALA A 268 5.41 9.69 -6.82
C ALA A 268 5.17 8.17 -6.89
N ASN A 269 4.09 7.75 -7.58
CA ASN A 269 3.79 6.34 -7.74
C ASN A 269 4.65 5.72 -8.86
N VAL A 270 5.97 5.66 -8.61
CA VAL A 270 6.96 5.08 -9.52
C VAL A 270 7.31 3.68 -9.04
N ARG A 271 7.19 2.69 -9.91
CA ARG A 271 7.46 1.29 -9.55
C ARG A 271 8.97 1.02 -9.37
N THR A 272 9.30 0.10 -8.48
CA THR A 272 10.64 -0.45 -8.34
C THR A 272 10.89 -1.58 -9.34
N ALA A 273 12.12 -2.06 -9.46
CA ALA A 273 12.48 -3.12 -10.41
C ALA A 273 11.72 -4.44 -10.18
N ARG A 274 11.33 -4.72 -8.92
CA ARG A 274 10.62 -5.96 -8.57
C ARG A 274 9.09 -5.89 -8.67
N GLN A 275 8.54 -4.74 -9.00
CA GLN A 275 7.08 -4.55 -9.09
C GLN A 275 6.49 -4.84 -10.47
#